data_3031d648b8ee53a64013830d1285c524
#
_entry.id   3031d648b8ee53a64013830d1285c524
#
_cell.length_a   1.000
_cell.length_b   1.000
_cell.length_c   1.000
_cell.angle_alpha   90.00
_cell.angle_beta   90.00
_cell.angle_gamma   90.00
#
_symmetry.space_group_name_H-M   'P 1'
#
loop_
_entity.id
_entity.type
_entity.pdbx_description
1 polymer ?
#
loop_
_entity_poly.entity_id
_entity_poly.type
_entity_poly.pdbx_seq_one_letter_code
_entity_poly.pdbx_strand_id
1 'polypeptide(L)'
;MGLISDYDLRTLETEYKTAVDNVQTLERAIEEEYRSFNQLLGISDDTEYELKYDVEYTPYNMGQSMTQYIQNKLNTDYTIKQLEQNVDDAEFNKNYMSMSSTNSQSATNKYSYEEAKSTLKTAKEDKELAIQNAYNEVQELENQYETAQRNLETAKSNLELAELNYSLGRNTALDVTKAELDVEEAENTLSQIVYSHDMKVYQLESTELL
;
A
#
# COMPACT_ATOMS: atom_id res chain seq x y z
N MET A 1 -30.08 29.02 28.21
CA MET A 1 -29.54 29.24 26.87
C MET A 1 -28.05 29.54 27.04
N GLY A 2 -27.18 28.59 26.75
CA GLY A 2 -25.74 28.84 26.74
C GLY A 2 -25.41 29.64 25.49
N LEU A 3 -25.05 30.88 25.67
CA LEU A 3 -24.55 31.72 24.59
C LEU A 3 -23.12 31.27 24.26
N ILE A 4 -22.92 30.88 23.02
CA ILE A 4 -21.59 30.68 22.47
C ILE A 4 -20.89 32.04 22.51
N SER A 5 -19.62 32.11 22.98
CA SER A 5 -18.89 33.37 22.97
C SER A 5 -18.57 33.79 21.52
N ASP A 6 -18.39 35.09 21.28
CA ASP A 6 -17.96 35.60 19.96
C ASP A 6 -16.64 34.96 19.50
N TYR A 7 -15.79 34.58 20.43
CA TYR A 7 -14.55 33.86 20.15
C TYR A 7 -14.83 32.43 19.63
N ASP A 8 -15.70 31.68 20.33
CA ASP A 8 -16.05 30.32 19.92
C ASP A 8 -16.76 30.31 18.57
N LEU A 9 -17.64 31.31 18.33
CA LEU A 9 -18.30 31.45 17.04
C LEU A 9 -17.30 31.66 15.89
N ARG A 10 -16.30 32.55 16.07
CA ARG A 10 -15.27 32.76 15.07
C ARG A 10 -14.39 31.54 14.85
N THR A 11 -14.12 30.78 15.88
CA THR A 11 -13.38 29.52 15.80
C THR A 11 -14.15 28.51 14.93
N LEU A 12 -15.44 28.30 15.23
CA LEU A 12 -16.32 27.42 14.45
C LEU A 12 -16.45 27.87 13.00
N GLU A 13 -16.58 29.18 12.72
CA GLU A 13 -16.60 29.71 11.36
C GLU A 13 -15.31 29.43 10.61
N THR A 14 -14.18 29.49 11.29
CA THR A 14 -12.86 29.20 10.68
C THR A 14 -12.73 27.72 10.41
N GLU A 15 -13.11 26.87 11.35
CA GLU A 15 -13.13 25.41 11.18
C GLU A 15 -14.03 24.99 10.01
N TYR A 16 -15.24 25.57 9.94
CA TYR A 16 -16.16 25.31 8.84
C TYR A 16 -15.56 25.71 7.48
N LYS A 17 -14.95 26.90 7.35
CA LYS A 17 -14.29 27.33 6.12
C LYS A 17 -13.14 26.39 5.73
N THR A 18 -12.34 26.01 6.72
CA THR A 18 -11.25 25.04 6.48
C THR A 18 -11.77 23.70 5.98
N ALA A 19 -12.89 23.21 6.57
CA ALA A 19 -13.51 21.97 6.11
C ALA A 19 -14.03 22.09 4.67
N VAL A 20 -14.66 23.21 4.31
CA VAL A 20 -15.14 23.48 2.93
C VAL A 20 -13.94 23.54 1.94
N ASP A 21 -12.85 24.21 2.29
CA ASP A 21 -11.66 24.30 1.45
C ASP A 21 -11.00 22.92 1.26
N ASN A 22 -11.02 22.09 2.30
CA ASN A 22 -10.54 20.70 2.24
C ASN A 22 -11.39 19.85 1.29
N VAL A 23 -12.72 19.95 1.37
CA VAL A 23 -13.64 19.24 0.46
C VAL A 23 -13.33 19.64 -1.00
N GLN A 24 -13.22 20.93 -1.31
CA GLN A 24 -12.90 21.40 -2.66
C GLN A 24 -11.54 20.91 -3.15
N THR A 25 -10.57 20.78 -2.25
CA THR A 25 -9.23 20.25 -2.58
C THR A 25 -9.30 18.75 -2.90
N LEU A 26 -10.08 17.99 -2.12
CA LEU A 26 -10.29 16.56 -2.37
C LEU A 26 -11.08 16.32 -3.67
N GLU A 27 -12.09 17.12 -3.96
CA GLU A 27 -12.84 17.04 -5.22
C GLU A 27 -11.90 17.22 -6.44
N ARG A 28 -11.01 18.22 -6.41
CA ARG A 28 -10.01 18.42 -7.48
C ARG A 28 -9.02 17.25 -7.58
N ALA A 29 -8.59 16.72 -6.45
CA ALA A 29 -7.69 15.56 -6.45
C ALA A 29 -8.37 14.34 -7.09
N ILE A 30 -9.65 14.10 -6.78
CA ILE A 30 -10.44 13.03 -7.41
C ILE A 30 -10.54 13.24 -8.92
N GLU A 31 -10.82 14.47 -9.39
CA GLU A 31 -10.86 14.76 -10.83
C GLU A 31 -9.50 14.50 -11.51
N GLU A 32 -8.39 14.84 -10.88
CA GLU A 32 -7.04 14.57 -11.39
C GLU A 32 -6.75 13.07 -11.47
N GLU A 33 -7.15 12.30 -10.46
CA GLU A 33 -7.03 10.83 -10.47
C GLU A 33 -7.89 10.19 -11.57
N TYR A 34 -9.12 10.67 -11.79
CA TYR A 34 -9.95 10.20 -12.91
C TYR A 34 -9.29 10.49 -14.27
N ARG A 35 -8.72 11.68 -14.48
CA ARG A 35 -8.00 12.00 -15.72
C ARG A 35 -6.78 11.09 -15.91
N SER A 36 -6.00 10.88 -14.85
CA SER A 36 -4.83 10.00 -14.88
C SER A 36 -5.23 8.57 -15.24
N PHE A 37 -6.31 8.07 -14.65
CA PHE A 37 -6.83 6.74 -14.93
C PHE A 37 -7.39 6.62 -16.36
N ASN A 38 -8.09 7.64 -16.86
CA ASN A 38 -8.56 7.69 -18.24
C ASN A 38 -7.41 7.66 -19.25
N GLN A 39 -6.31 8.37 -18.98
CA GLN A 39 -5.10 8.31 -19.79
C GLN A 39 -4.48 6.91 -19.82
N LEU A 40 -4.42 6.21 -18.68
CA LEU A 40 -3.94 4.83 -18.60
C LEU A 40 -4.80 3.87 -19.45
N LEU A 41 -6.11 4.09 -19.47
CA LEU A 41 -7.04 3.30 -20.26
C LEU A 41 -7.10 3.73 -21.74
N GLY A 42 -6.50 4.84 -22.12
CA GLY A 42 -6.56 5.38 -23.48
C GLY A 42 -7.95 5.89 -23.89
N ILE A 43 -8.78 6.31 -22.93
CA ILE A 43 -10.12 6.85 -23.13
C ILE A 43 -10.14 8.37 -22.93
N SER A 44 -11.28 9.02 -23.27
CA SER A 44 -11.41 10.47 -23.15
C SER A 44 -11.27 10.93 -21.69
N ASP A 45 -10.59 12.05 -21.46
CA ASP A 45 -10.35 12.64 -20.14
C ASP A 45 -11.65 12.99 -19.40
N ASP A 46 -12.75 13.22 -20.14
CA ASP A 46 -14.06 13.59 -19.58
C ASP A 46 -14.97 12.38 -19.32
N THR A 47 -14.46 11.15 -19.42
CA THR A 47 -15.25 9.95 -19.15
C THR A 47 -15.44 9.76 -17.65
N GLU A 48 -16.67 9.83 -17.19
CA GLU A 48 -17.06 9.54 -15.81
C GLU A 48 -17.62 8.12 -15.72
N TYR A 49 -17.23 7.40 -14.67
CA TYR A 49 -17.75 6.07 -14.35
C TYR A 49 -17.77 5.88 -12.82
N GLU A 50 -18.67 5.08 -12.36
CA GLU A 50 -18.75 4.70 -10.96
C GLU A 50 -17.78 3.52 -10.72
N LEU A 51 -16.73 3.76 -9.94
CA LEU A 51 -15.86 2.70 -9.48
C LEU A 51 -16.56 1.95 -8.34
N LYS A 52 -16.91 0.68 -8.59
CA LYS A 52 -17.40 -0.21 -7.54
C LYS A 52 -16.23 -1.04 -7.05
N TYR A 53 -15.86 -0.80 -5.82
CA TYR A 53 -14.85 -1.56 -5.12
C TYR A 53 -15.53 -2.24 -3.93
N ASP A 54 -15.95 -3.49 -4.13
CA ASP A 54 -16.60 -4.31 -3.12
C ASP A 54 -15.66 -5.47 -2.79
N VAL A 55 -14.63 -5.17 -2.00
CA VAL A 55 -13.65 -6.16 -1.55
C VAL A 55 -13.92 -6.50 -0.09
N GLU A 56 -14.27 -7.76 0.13
CA GLU A 56 -14.31 -8.30 1.48
C GLU A 56 -12.90 -8.60 1.98
N TYR A 57 -12.58 -8.10 3.16
CA TYR A 57 -11.31 -8.41 3.81
C TYR A 57 -11.13 -9.91 3.98
N THR A 58 -10.00 -10.41 3.52
CA THR A 58 -9.59 -11.81 3.72
C THR A 58 -8.14 -11.82 4.18
N PRO A 59 -7.83 -12.41 5.35
CA PRO A 59 -6.45 -12.54 5.82
C PRO A 59 -5.58 -13.25 4.78
N TYR A 60 -4.37 -12.76 4.56
CA TYR A 60 -3.47 -13.35 3.59
C TYR A 60 -2.89 -14.68 4.10
N ASN A 61 -3.04 -15.72 3.30
CA ASN A 61 -2.46 -17.02 3.58
C ASN A 61 -1.46 -17.41 2.49
N MET A 62 -0.19 -17.36 2.81
CA MET A 62 0.89 -17.72 1.89
C MET A 62 0.84 -19.20 1.44
N GLY A 63 0.19 -20.09 2.18
CA GLY A 63 0.06 -21.52 1.87
C GLY A 63 1.36 -22.34 1.87
N GLN A 64 2.50 -21.71 2.11
CA GLN A 64 3.84 -22.31 2.11
C GLN A 64 4.78 -21.56 3.06
N SER A 65 5.99 -22.10 3.30
CA SER A 65 6.97 -21.39 4.11
C SER A 65 7.53 -20.17 3.37
N MET A 66 7.95 -19.12 4.10
CA MET A 66 8.59 -17.92 3.55
C MET A 66 9.79 -18.28 2.65
N THR A 67 10.61 -19.22 3.09
CA THR A 67 11.77 -19.68 2.30
C THR A 67 11.36 -20.27 0.95
N GLN A 68 10.31 -21.09 0.92
CA GLN A 68 9.79 -21.66 -0.34
C GLN A 68 9.19 -20.57 -1.23
N TYR A 69 8.47 -19.63 -0.63
CA TYR A 69 7.89 -18.50 -1.36
C TYR A 69 8.96 -17.66 -2.05
N ILE A 70 10.01 -17.28 -1.31
CA ILE A 70 11.16 -16.53 -1.85
C ILE A 70 11.82 -17.30 -2.99
N GLN A 71 12.12 -18.58 -2.78
CA GLN A 71 12.74 -19.40 -3.84
C GLN A 71 11.90 -19.46 -5.11
N ASN A 72 10.58 -19.62 -4.97
CA ASN A 72 9.66 -19.64 -6.11
C ASN A 72 9.67 -18.30 -6.85
N LYS A 73 9.67 -17.17 -6.11
CA LYS A 73 9.73 -15.83 -6.70
C LYS A 73 11.05 -15.58 -7.42
N LEU A 74 12.18 -15.91 -6.80
CA LEU A 74 13.51 -15.78 -7.43
C LEU A 74 13.62 -16.61 -8.71
N ASN A 75 13.10 -17.84 -8.70
CA ASN A 75 13.13 -18.73 -9.86
C ASN A 75 12.26 -18.24 -11.03
N THR A 76 11.27 -17.41 -10.78
CA THR A 76 10.37 -16.87 -11.82
C THR A 76 10.74 -15.45 -12.26
N ASP A 77 11.53 -14.74 -11.46
CA ASP A 77 11.93 -13.36 -11.71
C ASP A 77 12.79 -13.24 -12.98
N TYR A 78 12.36 -12.36 -13.88
CA TYR A 78 13.04 -12.17 -15.17
C TYR A 78 14.42 -11.53 -15.00
N THR A 79 14.56 -10.56 -14.09
CA THR A 79 15.83 -9.87 -13.84
C THR A 79 16.87 -10.81 -13.25
N ILE A 80 16.46 -11.67 -12.31
CA ILE A 80 17.35 -12.70 -11.76
C ILE A 80 17.81 -13.67 -12.84
N LYS A 81 16.91 -14.14 -13.71
CA LYS A 81 17.27 -15.01 -14.83
C LYS A 81 18.25 -14.35 -15.81
N GLN A 82 18.07 -13.06 -16.11
CA GLN A 82 19.03 -12.32 -16.93
C GLN A 82 20.40 -12.24 -16.26
N LEU A 83 20.45 -11.98 -14.95
CA LEU A 83 21.71 -11.92 -14.21
C LEU A 83 22.37 -13.30 -14.11
N GLU A 84 21.62 -14.38 -13.99
CA GLU A 84 22.15 -15.74 -14.07
C GLU A 84 22.80 -16.01 -15.44
N GLN A 85 22.15 -15.61 -16.52
CA GLN A 85 22.71 -15.73 -17.87
C GLN A 85 23.99 -14.89 -18.05
N ASN A 86 24.02 -13.68 -17.50
CA ASN A 86 25.23 -12.85 -17.52
C ASN A 86 26.41 -13.52 -16.77
N VAL A 87 26.12 -14.23 -15.67
CA VAL A 87 27.16 -15.02 -14.96
C VAL A 87 27.66 -16.16 -15.82
N ASP A 88 26.75 -16.89 -16.48
CA ASP A 88 27.12 -18.02 -17.38
C ASP A 88 27.99 -17.54 -18.56
N ASP A 89 27.62 -16.40 -19.18
CA ASP A 89 28.37 -15.79 -20.27
C ASP A 89 29.79 -15.32 -19.82
N ALA A 90 29.84 -14.70 -18.64
CA ALA A 90 31.11 -14.25 -18.05
C ALA A 90 32.01 -15.46 -17.67
N GLU A 91 31.41 -16.55 -17.18
CA GLU A 91 32.12 -17.80 -16.89
C GLU A 91 32.67 -18.46 -18.17
N PHE A 92 31.87 -18.50 -19.24
CA PHE A 92 32.29 -18.97 -20.53
C PHE A 92 33.53 -18.16 -21.03
N ASN A 93 33.44 -16.84 -21.00
CA ASN A 93 34.54 -15.97 -21.41
C ASN A 93 35.78 -16.17 -20.55
N LYS A 94 35.66 -16.33 -19.23
CA LYS A 94 36.75 -16.65 -18.32
C LYS A 94 37.41 -17.98 -18.67
N ASN A 95 36.64 -19.01 -18.94
CA ASN A 95 37.15 -20.37 -19.11
C ASN A 95 37.71 -20.63 -20.52
N TYR A 96 37.02 -20.15 -21.57
CA TYR A 96 37.32 -20.50 -22.96
C TYR A 96 38.09 -19.40 -23.73
N MET A 97 37.69 -18.12 -23.53
CA MET A 97 38.33 -17.02 -24.24
C MET A 97 39.69 -16.64 -23.65
N SER A 98 39.93 -16.94 -22.36
CA SER A 98 41.23 -16.69 -21.70
C SER A 98 42.36 -17.62 -22.15
N MET A 99 42.04 -18.77 -22.73
CA MET A 99 43.07 -19.72 -23.24
C MET A 99 43.83 -19.20 -24.46
N SER A 100 43.24 -18.22 -25.19
CA SER A 100 43.83 -17.62 -26.40
C SER A 100 44.24 -16.16 -26.21
N SER A 101 44.17 -15.63 -25.00
CA SER A 101 44.22 -14.19 -24.70
C SER A 101 45.54 -13.80 -24.04
N THR A 102 45.86 -12.49 -24.10
CA THR A 102 46.96 -11.90 -23.33
C THR A 102 46.68 -11.97 -21.82
N ASN A 103 47.70 -11.91 -20.97
CA ASN A 103 47.54 -11.90 -19.51
C ASN A 103 46.59 -10.80 -19.02
N SER A 104 46.59 -9.64 -19.68
CA SER A 104 45.64 -8.55 -19.35
C SER A 104 44.17 -8.91 -19.62
N GLN A 105 43.89 -9.54 -20.78
CA GLN A 105 42.51 -9.97 -21.12
C GLN A 105 42.01 -11.08 -20.19
N SER A 106 42.86 -12.01 -19.82
CA SER A 106 42.54 -13.07 -18.87
C SER A 106 42.20 -12.50 -17.49
N ALA A 107 42.94 -11.48 -17.01
CA ALA A 107 42.63 -10.79 -15.76
C ALA A 107 41.29 -10.05 -15.83
N THR A 108 41.02 -9.38 -16.95
CA THR A 108 39.72 -8.68 -17.17
C THR A 108 38.57 -9.68 -17.16
N ASN A 109 38.66 -10.79 -17.88
CA ASN A 109 37.59 -11.80 -17.92
C ASN A 109 37.32 -12.41 -16.54
N LYS A 110 38.37 -12.64 -15.73
CA LYS A 110 38.20 -13.10 -14.35
C LYS A 110 37.48 -12.06 -13.49
N TYR A 111 37.83 -10.78 -13.61
CA TYR A 111 37.21 -9.69 -12.89
C TYR A 111 35.71 -9.57 -13.25
N SER A 112 35.39 -9.58 -14.55
CA SER A 112 33.99 -9.52 -15.02
C SER A 112 33.13 -10.68 -14.51
N TYR A 113 33.70 -11.88 -14.40
CA TYR A 113 32.99 -13.02 -13.81
C TYR A 113 32.72 -12.81 -12.32
N GLU A 114 33.68 -12.36 -11.53
CA GLU A 114 33.44 -12.09 -10.09
C GLU A 114 32.45 -10.92 -9.88
N GLU A 115 32.51 -9.91 -10.74
CA GLU A 115 31.54 -8.80 -10.74
C GLU A 115 30.13 -9.29 -11.06
N ALA A 116 29.93 -10.08 -12.11
CA ALA A 116 28.62 -10.65 -12.46
C ALA A 116 28.04 -11.52 -11.32
N LYS A 117 28.87 -12.35 -10.69
CA LYS A 117 28.49 -13.15 -9.51
C LYS A 117 28.04 -12.25 -8.33
N SER A 118 28.82 -11.20 -8.06
CA SER A 118 28.53 -10.27 -6.99
C SER A 118 27.20 -9.56 -7.25
N THR A 119 26.98 -9.10 -8.49
CA THR A 119 25.74 -8.44 -8.90
C THR A 119 24.53 -9.36 -8.74
N LEU A 120 24.63 -10.60 -9.22
CA LEU A 120 23.57 -11.60 -9.06
C LEU A 120 23.26 -11.87 -7.58
N LYS A 121 24.30 -12.02 -6.76
CA LYS A 121 24.14 -12.27 -5.33
C LYS A 121 23.39 -11.11 -4.66
N THR A 122 23.84 -9.88 -4.88
CA THR A 122 23.20 -8.67 -4.31
C THR A 122 21.75 -8.56 -4.78
N ALA A 123 21.47 -8.77 -6.07
CA ALA A 123 20.12 -8.73 -6.59
C ALA A 123 19.18 -9.77 -5.95
N LYS A 124 19.70 -10.98 -5.67
CA LYS A 124 18.92 -12.01 -4.94
C LYS A 124 18.67 -11.61 -3.49
N GLU A 125 19.66 -11.07 -2.80
CA GLU A 125 19.54 -10.61 -1.41
C GLU A 125 18.57 -9.43 -1.31
N ASP A 126 18.63 -8.47 -2.23
CA ASP A 126 17.72 -7.32 -2.27
C ASP A 126 16.27 -7.77 -2.53
N LYS A 127 16.07 -8.70 -3.46
CA LYS A 127 14.74 -9.25 -3.77
C LYS A 127 14.18 -10.05 -2.59
N GLU A 128 14.99 -10.85 -1.92
CA GLU A 128 14.61 -11.56 -0.71
C GLU A 128 14.14 -10.59 0.38
N LEU A 129 14.92 -9.53 0.61
CA LEU A 129 14.57 -8.49 1.59
C LEU A 129 13.27 -7.77 1.21
N ALA A 130 13.09 -7.44 -0.07
CA ALA A 130 11.86 -6.80 -0.55
C ALA A 130 10.62 -7.67 -0.32
N ILE A 131 10.72 -8.98 -0.60
CA ILE A 131 9.63 -9.93 -0.34
C ILE A 131 9.31 -10.03 1.16
N GLN A 132 10.33 -10.12 2.02
CA GLN A 132 10.15 -10.17 3.47
C GLN A 132 9.48 -8.90 4.00
N ASN A 133 9.92 -7.73 3.53
CA ASN A 133 9.33 -6.45 3.91
C ASN A 133 7.88 -6.35 3.45
N ALA A 134 7.57 -6.70 2.22
CA ALA A 134 6.21 -6.69 1.70
C ALA A 134 5.28 -7.62 2.52
N TYR A 135 5.75 -8.80 2.89
CA TYR A 135 5.00 -9.70 3.76
C TYR A 135 4.76 -9.12 5.16
N ASN A 136 5.79 -8.51 5.75
CA ASN A 136 5.66 -7.86 7.06
C ASN A 136 4.66 -6.68 7.01
N GLU A 137 4.63 -5.93 5.90
CA GLU A 137 3.64 -4.86 5.70
C GLU A 137 2.20 -5.42 5.62
N VAL A 138 2.01 -6.56 4.94
CA VAL A 138 0.71 -7.25 4.93
C VAL A 138 0.29 -7.64 6.34
N GLN A 139 1.19 -8.26 7.12
CA GLN A 139 0.90 -8.65 8.51
C GLN A 139 0.59 -7.44 9.41
N GLU A 140 1.27 -6.32 9.21
CA GLU A 140 0.99 -5.09 9.94
C GLU A 140 -0.40 -4.54 9.60
N LEU A 141 -0.80 -4.56 8.33
CA LEU A 141 -2.14 -4.15 7.91
C LEU A 141 -3.24 -5.07 8.46
N GLU A 142 -2.98 -6.37 8.60
CA GLU A 142 -3.89 -7.31 9.28
C GLU A 142 -4.09 -6.94 10.76
N ASN A 143 -3.01 -6.60 11.47
CA ASN A 143 -3.09 -6.13 12.85
C ASN A 143 -3.84 -4.78 12.97
N GLN A 144 -3.62 -3.89 12.01
CA GLN A 144 -4.33 -2.60 11.94
C GLN A 144 -5.82 -2.81 11.65
N TYR A 145 -6.18 -3.75 10.79
CA TYR A 145 -7.56 -4.12 10.51
C TYR A 145 -8.30 -4.57 11.77
N GLU A 146 -7.71 -5.49 12.55
CA GLU A 146 -8.31 -5.94 13.80
C GLU A 146 -8.51 -4.78 14.79
N THR A 147 -7.58 -3.83 14.82
CA THR A 147 -7.66 -2.67 15.69
C THR A 147 -8.74 -1.70 15.21
N ALA A 148 -8.79 -1.40 13.91
CA ALA A 148 -9.82 -0.55 13.33
C ALA A 148 -11.22 -1.15 13.49
N GLN A 149 -11.37 -2.46 13.37
CA GLN A 149 -12.64 -3.15 13.61
C GLN A 149 -13.13 -2.97 15.05
N ARG A 150 -12.25 -3.11 16.05
CA ARG A 150 -12.59 -2.84 17.46
C ARG A 150 -12.95 -1.37 17.70
N ASN A 151 -12.25 -0.45 17.03
CA ASN A 151 -12.55 0.98 17.13
C ASN A 151 -13.93 1.31 16.54
N LEU A 152 -14.26 0.71 15.40
CA LEU A 152 -15.60 0.85 14.80
C LEU A 152 -16.70 0.32 15.72
N GLU A 153 -16.51 -0.85 16.32
CA GLU A 153 -17.46 -1.41 17.30
C GLU A 153 -17.65 -0.47 18.51
N THR A 154 -16.54 0.11 19.00
CA THR A 154 -16.57 1.09 20.08
C THR A 154 -17.32 2.36 19.67
N ALA A 155 -17.06 2.89 18.47
CA ALA A 155 -17.74 4.08 17.96
C ALA A 155 -19.26 3.81 17.82
N LYS A 156 -19.68 2.66 17.29
CA LYS A 156 -21.08 2.25 17.20
C LYS A 156 -21.75 2.15 18.58
N SER A 157 -21.07 1.57 19.55
CA SER A 157 -21.58 1.51 20.94
C SER A 157 -21.74 2.90 21.56
N ASN A 158 -20.82 3.81 21.29
CA ASN A 158 -20.89 5.20 21.75
C ASN A 158 -22.05 5.95 21.09
N LEU A 159 -22.31 5.71 19.81
CA LEU A 159 -23.47 6.28 19.11
C LEU A 159 -24.78 5.80 19.73
N GLU A 160 -24.95 4.50 19.97
CA GLU A 160 -26.13 3.96 20.65
C GLU A 160 -26.36 4.62 22.03
N LEU A 161 -25.27 4.82 22.79
CA LEU A 161 -25.34 5.51 24.08
C LEU A 161 -25.69 6.98 23.93
N ALA A 162 -25.19 7.68 22.93
CA ALA A 162 -25.50 9.08 22.66
C ALA A 162 -26.99 9.25 22.28
N GLU A 163 -27.49 8.38 21.41
CA GLU A 163 -28.93 8.35 21.02
C GLU A 163 -29.85 8.07 22.22
N LEU A 164 -29.47 7.07 23.04
CA LEU A 164 -30.24 6.77 24.27
C LEU A 164 -30.26 7.97 25.21
N ASN A 165 -29.13 8.61 25.47
CA ASN A 165 -29.05 9.78 26.34
C ASN A 165 -29.80 10.98 25.73
N TYR A 166 -29.81 11.14 24.43
CA TYR A 166 -30.60 12.16 23.74
C TYR A 166 -32.10 11.92 23.94
N SER A 167 -32.56 10.67 23.79
CA SER A 167 -33.94 10.30 24.02
C SER A 167 -34.43 10.57 25.46
N LEU A 168 -33.48 10.49 26.42
CA LEU A 168 -33.72 10.80 27.84
C LEU A 168 -33.57 12.30 28.18
N GLY A 169 -33.28 13.15 27.19
CA GLY A 169 -33.04 14.59 27.36
C GLY A 169 -31.74 14.93 28.08
N ARG A 170 -30.75 14.01 28.11
CA ARG A 170 -29.46 14.19 28.78
C ARG A 170 -28.36 14.65 27.82
N ASN A 171 -28.49 14.36 26.53
CA ASN A 171 -27.57 14.79 25.47
C ASN A 171 -28.31 15.76 24.54
N THR A 172 -27.52 16.51 23.75
CA THR A 172 -28.00 17.37 22.69
C THR A 172 -28.00 16.63 21.35
N ALA A 173 -28.73 17.14 20.34
CA ALA A 173 -28.64 16.62 18.98
C ALA A 173 -27.19 16.70 18.42
N LEU A 174 -26.41 17.72 18.82
CA LEU A 174 -25.02 17.86 18.44
C LEU A 174 -24.15 16.72 18.97
N ASP A 175 -24.43 16.20 20.16
CA ASP A 175 -23.70 15.06 20.72
C ASP A 175 -23.95 13.78 19.93
N VAL A 176 -25.17 13.58 19.42
CA VAL A 176 -25.50 12.46 18.52
C VAL A 176 -24.78 12.63 17.19
N THR A 177 -24.86 13.82 16.58
CA THR A 177 -24.18 14.07 15.30
C THR A 177 -22.65 13.86 15.40
N LYS A 178 -22.02 14.22 16.50
CA LYS A 178 -20.61 13.93 16.72
C LYS A 178 -20.34 12.43 16.77
N ALA A 179 -21.17 11.67 17.48
CA ALA A 179 -21.02 10.22 17.55
C ALA A 179 -21.27 9.53 16.19
N GLU A 180 -22.17 10.08 15.35
CA GLU A 180 -22.39 9.64 13.97
C GLU A 180 -21.12 9.86 13.12
N LEU A 181 -20.51 11.04 13.23
CA LEU A 181 -19.25 11.35 12.53
C LEU A 181 -18.11 10.44 12.98
N ASP A 182 -18.01 10.13 14.28
CA ASP A 182 -16.99 9.21 14.81
C ASP A 182 -17.15 7.79 14.20
N VAL A 183 -18.39 7.33 13.98
CA VAL A 183 -18.66 6.06 13.29
C VAL A 183 -18.23 6.14 11.83
N GLU A 184 -18.60 7.21 11.13
CA GLU A 184 -18.23 7.40 9.71
C GLU A 184 -16.69 7.44 9.53
N GLU A 185 -16.00 8.15 10.43
CA GLU A 185 -14.52 8.18 10.43
C GLU A 185 -13.91 6.80 10.67
N ALA A 186 -14.48 6.02 11.60
CA ALA A 186 -14.01 4.66 11.87
C ALA A 186 -14.30 3.70 10.68
N GLU A 187 -15.44 3.83 10.01
CA GLU A 187 -15.78 3.07 8.80
C GLU A 187 -14.84 3.42 7.63
N ASN A 188 -14.55 4.70 7.42
CA ASN A 188 -13.60 5.15 6.41
C ASN A 188 -12.19 4.64 6.69
N THR A 189 -11.74 4.68 7.95
CA THR A 189 -10.44 4.15 8.36
C THR A 189 -10.34 2.65 8.08
N LEU A 190 -11.37 1.89 8.44
CA LEU A 190 -11.42 0.45 8.18
C LEU A 190 -11.35 0.16 6.67
N SER A 191 -12.11 0.88 5.86
CA SER A 191 -12.11 0.75 4.40
C SER A 191 -10.74 1.04 3.80
N GLN A 192 -10.06 2.10 4.23
CA GLN A 192 -8.71 2.44 3.78
C GLN A 192 -7.69 1.34 4.09
N ILE A 193 -7.81 0.70 5.27
CA ILE A 193 -6.93 -0.42 5.65
C ILE A 193 -7.21 -1.63 4.75
N VAL A 194 -8.47 -1.95 4.45
CA VAL A 194 -8.82 -3.05 3.53
C VAL A 194 -8.22 -2.81 2.15
N TYR A 195 -8.36 -1.60 1.60
CA TYR A 195 -7.77 -1.25 0.31
C TYR A 195 -6.24 -1.35 0.31
N SER A 196 -5.61 -0.84 1.38
CA SER A 196 -4.15 -0.91 1.51
C SER A 196 -3.65 -2.36 1.64
N HIS A 197 -4.38 -3.19 2.38
CA HIS A 197 -4.08 -4.61 2.52
C HIS A 197 -4.14 -5.33 1.17
N ASP A 198 -5.22 -5.16 0.41
CA ASP A 198 -5.37 -5.81 -0.89
C ASP A 198 -4.31 -5.36 -1.89
N MET A 199 -3.99 -4.08 -1.92
CA MET A 199 -2.91 -3.56 -2.75
C MET A 199 -1.56 -4.17 -2.38
N LYS A 200 -1.29 -4.36 -1.09
CA LYS A 200 -0.04 -4.99 -0.62
C LYS A 200 0.00 -6.48 -0.90
N VAL A 201 -1.12 -7.19 -0.75
CA VAL A 201 -1.23 -8.60 -1.15
C VAL A 201 -1.00 -8.74 -2.65
N TYR A 202 -1.64 -7.91 -3.48
CA TYR A 202 -1.43 -7.90 -4.92
C TYR A 202 0.04 -7.63 -5.29
N GLN A 203 0.68 -6.66 -4.64
CA GLN A 203 2.10 -6.37 -4.82
C GLN A 203 2.97 -7.58 -4.43
N LEU A 204 2.70 -8.22 -3.30
CA LEU A 204 3.42 -9.40 -2.83
C LEU A 204 3.25 -10.59 -3.80
N GLU A 205 2.06 -10.80 -4.34
CA GLU A 205 1.77 -11.88 -5.29
C GLU A 205 2.34 -11.60 -6.68
N SER A 206 2.45 -10.35 -7.07
CA SER A 206 3.03 -9.96 -8.36
C SER A 206 4.56 -10.12 -8.35
N THR A 207 5.10 -10.78 -9.37
CA THR A 207 6.55 -10.97 -9.48
C THR A 207 7.27 -9.71 -9.99
N GLU A 208 6.54 -8.83 -10.68
CA GLU A 208 7.09 -7.65 -11.37
C GLU A 208 7.09 -6.40 -10.49
N LEU A 209 6.28 -6.38 -9.40
CA LEU A 209 6.07 -5.20 -8.56
C LEU A 209 6.96 -5.16 -7.29
N LEU A 210 7.78 -6.17 -7.05
CA LEU A 210 8.68 -6.27 -5.90
C LEU A 210 10.15 -5.99 -6.24
#